data_38a4b50dbb2613dd6d3bcb8d5febeabb
#
_entry.id   38a4b50dbb2613dd6d3bcb8d5febeabb
#
_cell.length_a   1.000
_cell.length_b   1.000
_cell.length_c   1.000
_cell.angle_alpha   90.00
_cell.angle_beta   90.00
_cell.angle_gamma   90.00
#
_symmetry.space_group_name_H-M   'P 1'
#
loop_
_entity.id
_entity.type
_entity.pdbx_description
1 polymer ?
#
loop_
_entity_poly.entity_id
_entity_poly.type
_entity_poly.pdbx_seq_one_letter_code
_entity_poly.pdbx_strand_id
1 'polypeptide(L)'
;MLTKIIAKASCKTNVPRPESEICDSMADVALKAIEKAKLTIDDIESIGIGVPGAVNPKTGVIEYSANLFFHNWQVVKMMEERLNTKICVENDANAAALGEYLAGSAKGAKNAIAITLGTGIGGGIIINGKIYSGSNYAGAELGHMVIVKDGKECACGRKGCWEAYASATGLINLTKQEILKENFDFSYMLKSCDGDINKVTGKTAFDAVLAGDANAKTVIDEY
;
A
#
# COMPACT_ATOMS: atom_id res chain seq x y z
N MET A 1 -10.92 -0.67 24.42
CA MET A 1 -9.51 -0.37 24.77
C MET A 1 -9.02 0.65 23.74
N LEU A 2 -8.48 1.79 24.14
CA LEU A 2 -7.89 2.77 23.22
C LEU A 2 -6.51 2.24 22.81
N THR A 3 -6.32 1.92 21.56
CA THR A 3 -5.01 1.54 21.01
C THR A 3 -4.15 2.79 20.87
N LYS A 4 -2.99 2.82 21.55
CA LYS A 4 -2.03 3.93 21.51
C LYS A 4 -0.72 3.44 20.90
N ILE A 5 -0.22 4.16 19.88
CA ILE A 5 1.13 3.94 19.38
C ILE A 5 2.12 4.51 20.39
N ILE A 6 2.98 3.67 20.97
CA ILE A 6 3.95 4.05 22.00
C ILE A 6 5.34 4.35 21.45
N ALA A 7 5.74 3.72 20.33
CA ALA A 7 7.00 3.99 19.64
C ALA A 7 6.90 3.67 18.14
N LYS A 8 7.82 4.24 17.36
CA LYS A 8 7.97 3.97 15.91
C LYS A 8 9.45 3.88 15.54
N ALA A 9 9.78 2.98 14.63
CA ALA A 9 11.05 2.90 13.93
C ALA A 9 10.81 2.61 12.45
N SER A 10 11.76 2.95 11.58
CA SER A 10 11.66 2.71 10.15
C SER A 10 13.03 2.53 9.51
N CYS A 11 13.09 1.78 8.43
CA CYS A 11 14.23 1.74 7.50
C CYS A 11 13.69 1.58 6.07
N LYS A 12 14.57 1.79 5.08
CA LYS A 12 14.23 1.52 3.68
C LYS A 12 14.31 0.02 3.41
N THR A 13 13.36 -0.53 2.64
CA THR A 13 13.36 -1.94 2.27
C THR A 13 14.49 -2.28 1.31
N ASN A 14 14.82 -1.36 0.37
CA ASN A 14 15.91 -1.49 -0.61
C ASN A 14 15.84 -2.79 -1.44
N VAL A 15 14.72 -3.07 -2.05
CA VAL A 15 14.55 -4.19 -2.99
C VAL A 15 15.16 -3.88 -4.37
N PRO A 16 15.64 -4.88 -5.12
CA PRO A 16 15.68 -6.30 -4.79
C PRO A 16 16.87 -6.68 -3.90
N ARG A 17 16.65 -7.58 -2.93
CA ARG A 17 17.68 -8.22 -2.11
C ARG A 17 17.14 -9.53 -1.51
N PRO A 18 18.00 -10.43 -0.96
CA PRO A 18 17.58 -11.70 -0.41
C PRO A 18 16.53 -11.56 0.70
N GLU A 19 15.62 -12.54 0.80
CA GLU A 19 14.59 -12.63 1.84
C GLU A 19 15.17 -12.54 3.25
N SER A 20 16.30 -13.22 3.49
CA SER A 20 16.99 -13.22 4.79
C SER A 20 17.41 -11.82 5.21
N GLU A 21 17.97 -11.02 4.30
CA GLU A 21 18.40 -9.65 4.60
C GLU A 21 17.22 -8.72 4.88
N ILE A 22 16.08 -8.95 4.23
CA ILE A 22 14.86 -8.20 4.54
C ILE A 22 14.35 -8.57 5.93
N CYS A 23 14.32 -9.88 6.27
CA CYS A 23 13.97 -10.34 7.61
C CYS A 23 14.91 -9.76 8.67
N ASP A 24 16.22 -9.70 8.42
CA ASP A 24 17.18 -9.08 9.35
C ASP A 24 16.83 -7.60 9.59
N SER A 25 16.55 -6.86 8.52
CA SER A 25 16.15 -5.45 8.64
C SER A 25 14.81 -5.27 9.35
N MET A 26 13.85 -6.17 9.14
CA MET A 26 12.55 -6.16 9.83
C MET A 26 12.73 -6.43 11.32
N ALA A 27 13.55 -7.41 11.69
CA ALA A 27 13.88 -7.73 13.08
C ALA A 27 14.56 -6.54 13.77
N ASP A 28 15.56 -5.94 13.12
CA ASP A 28 16.26 -4.75 13.63
C ASP A 28 15.31 -3.57 13.87
N VAL A 29 14.38 -3.32 12.95
CA VAL A 29 13.40 -2.24 13.09
C VAL A 29 12.43 -2.53 14.21
N ALA A 30 11.98 -3.78 14.35
CA ALA A 30 11.09 -4.17 15.45
C ALA A 30 11.79 -3.98 16.81
N LEU A 31 13.03 -4.48 16.96
CA LEU A 31 13.82 -4.31 18.18
C LEU A 31 14.09 -2.84 18.51
N LYS A 32 14.42 -2.01 17.52
CA LYS A 32 14.57 -0.55 17.71
C LYS A 32 13.28 0.13 18.18
N ALA A 33 12.12 -0.31 17.70
CA ALA A 33 10.84 0.24 18.16
C ALA A 33 10.56 -0.18 19.61
N ILE A 34 10.84 -1.42 19.96
CA ILE A 34 10.71 -1.99 21.32
C ILE A 34 11.62 -1.24 22.30
N GLU A 35 12.89 -1.05 21.94
CA GLU A 35 13.86 -0.30 22.75
C GLU A 35 13.42 1.15 22.99
N LYS A 36 12.94 1.85 21.94
CA LYS A 36 12.39 3.20 22.07
C LYS A 36 11.17 3.27 23.00
N ALA A 37 10.39 2.19 23.05
CA ALA A 37 9.28 2.06 24.01
C ALA A 37 9.76 1.75 25.43
N LYS A 38 11.06 1.52 25.65
CA LYS A 38 11.66 1.06 26.91
C LYS A 38 11.11 -0.31 27.36
N LEU A 39 10.87 -1.20 26.39
CA LEU A 39 10.42 -2.57 26.55
C LEU A 39 11.50 -3.55 26.07
N THR A 40 11.31 -4.83 26.36
CA THR A 40 12.08 -5.94 25.83
C THR A 40 11.22 -6.81 24.93
N ILE A 41 11.82 -7.76 24.21
CA ILE A 41 11.05 -8.68 23.34
C ILE A 41 10.10 -9.57 24.16
N ASP A 42 10.46 -9.87 25.41
CA ASP A 42 9.63 -10.69 26.32
C ASP A 42 8.34 -9.97 26.76
N ASP A 43 8.30 -8.65 26.63
CA ASP A 43 7.10 -7.84 26.90
C ASP A 43 6.12 -7.83 25.70
N ILE A 44 6.51 -8.44 24.56
CA ILE A 44 5.74 -8.43 23.32
C ILE A 44 4.97 -9.73 23.16
N GLU A 45 3.64 -9.65 23.22
CA GLU A 45 2.76 -10.82 23.06
C GLU A 45 2.81 -11.39 21.63
N SER A 46 2.87 -10.53 20.63
CA SER A 46 2.95 -10.92 19.22
C SER A 46 3.35 -9.75 18.32
N ILE A 47 3.88 -10.07 17.13
CA ILE A 47 4.20 -9.10 16.09
C ILE A 47 3.36 -9.40 14.85
N GLY A 48 2.61 -8.40 14.38
CA GLY A 48 1.87 -8.46 13.13
C GLY A 48 2.69 -7.87 11.99
N ILE A 49 2.71 -8.54 10.84
CA ILE A 49 3.37 -8.10 9.62
C ILE A 49 2.32 -7.87 8.55
N GLY A 50 2.17 -6.63 8.08
CA GLY A 50 1.41 -6.29 6.88
C GLY A 50 2.35 -6.26 5.67
N VAL A 51 2.02 -6.99 4.61
CA VAL A 51 2.87 -7.09 3.43
C VAL A 51 2.05 -6.99 2.13
N PRO A 52 2.56 -6.32 1.09
CA PRO A 52 1.88 -6.28 -0.20
C PRO A 52 1.92 -7.66 -0.89
N GLY A 53 0.78 -8.09 -1.45
CA GLY A 53 0.66 -9.33 -2.21
C GLY A 53 -0.27 -10.37 -1.60
N ALA A 54 -0.27 -11.57 -2.19
CA ALA A 54 -1.07 -12.70 -1.73
C ALA A 54 -0.39 -13.40 -0.54
N VAL A 55 -1.08 -13.40 0.60
CA VAL A 55 -0.57 -13.93 1.86
C VAL A 55 -1.46 -15.05 2.35
N ASN A 56 -0.85 -16.16 2.76
CA ASN A 56 -1.51 -17.26 3.43
C ASN A 56 -1.30 -17.13 4.95
N PRO A 57 -2.24 -16.56 5.70
CA PRO A 57 -2.05 -16.33 7.13
C PRO A 57 -2.05 -17.61 7.95
N LYS A 58 -2.54 -18.74 7.40
CA LYS A 58 -2.55 -20.04 8.09
C LYS A 58 -1.19 -20.71 8.08
N THR A 59 -0.43 -20.58 6.99
CA THR A 59 0.90 -21.16 6.83
C THR A 59 2.02 -20.16 7.14
N GLY A 60 1.70 -18.87 7.22
CA GLY A 60 2.68 -17.82 7.43
C GLY A 60 3.54 -17.51 6.20
N VAL A 61 3.03 -17.84 4.99
CA VAL A 61 3.75 -17.75 3.72
C VAL A 61 3.22 -16.59 2.89
N ILE A 62 4.11 -15.81 2.32
CA ILE A 62 3.80 -14.90 1.23
C ILE A 62 3.87 -15.70 -0.07
N GLU A 63 2.70 -16.06 -0.60
CA GLU A 63 2.59 -16.87 -1.82
C GLU A 63 3.17 -16.13 -3.03
N TYR A 64 2.88 -14.83 -3.13
CA TYR A 64 3.36 -13.96 -4.19
C TYR A 64 3.36 -12.49 -3.78
N SER A 65 4.43 -11.78 -4.11
CA SER A 65 4.51 -10.33 -3.98
C SER A 65 5.25 -9.71 -5.17
N ALA A 66 4.51 -9.02 -6.04
CA ALA A 66 5.09 -8.34 -7.21
C ALA A 66 6.06 -7.22 -6.80
N ASN A 67 5.71 -6.45 -5.77
CA ASN A 67 6.49 -5.30 -5.32
C ASN A 67 7.79 -5.67 -4.61
N LEU A 68 7.85 -6.88 -4.05
CA LEU A 68 9.02 -7.40 -3.34
C LEU A 68 9.80 -8.45 -4.16
N PHE A 69 9.24 -8.88 -5.31
CA PHE A 69 9.80 -9.89 -6.21
C PHE A 69 9.97 -11.28 -5.57
N PHE A 70 9.06 -11.67 -4.64
CA PHE A 70 9.13 -12.95 -3.94
C PHE A 70 7.98 -13.88 -4.28
N HIS A 71 8.30 -15.20 -4.17
CA HIS A 71 7.37 -16.31 -4.30
C HIS A 71 7.62 -17.29 -3.16
N ASN A 72 6.54 -17.76 -2.50
CA ASN A 72 6.60 -18.78 -1.44
C ASN A 72 7.55 -18.42 -0.28
N TRP A 73 7.63 -17.14 0.09
CA TRP A 73 8.49 -16.67 1.16
C TRP A 73 7.95 -17.06 2.54
N GLN A 74 8.74 -17.83 3.30
CA GLN A 74 8.42 -18.35 4.62
C GLN A 74 8.61 -17.28 5.73
N VAL A 75 7.98 -16.11 5.57
CA VAL A 75 8.27 -14.93 6.38
C VAL A 75 8.03 -15.14 7.87
N VAL A 76 6.94 -15.81 8.25
CA VAL A 76 6.63 -16.05 9.67
C VAL A 76 7.73 -16.88 10.32
N LYS A 77 8.08 -18.04 9.73
CA LYS A 77 9.15 -18.90 10.24
C LYS A 77 10.47 -18.14 10.37
N MET A 78 10.88 -17.41 9.33
CA MET A 78 12.13 -16.68 9.34
C MET A 78 12.18 -15.56 10.38
N MET A 79 11.05 -14.94 10.68
CA MET A 79 10.95 -13.89 11.71
C MET A 79 10.87 -14.47 13.12
N GLU A 80 10.17 -15.59 13.31
CA GLU A 80 10.14 -16.31 14.60
C GLU A 80 11.54 -16.79 15.01
N GLU A 81 12.33 -17.29 14.06
CA GLU A 81 13.73 -17.70 14.30
C GLU A 81 14.62 -16.52 14.76
N ARG A 82 14.30 -15.28 14.38
CA ARG A 82 15.07 -14.07 14.73
C ARG A 82 14.63 -13.42 16.02
N LEU A 83 13.34 -13.42 16.29
CA LEU A 83 12.76 -12.63 17.38
C LEU A 83 12.27 -13.49 18.55
N ASN A 84 12.22 -14.82 18.37
CA ASN A 84 11.72 -15.76 19.37
C ASN A 84 10.37 -15.33 19.99
N THR A 85 9.47 -14.79 19.18
CA THR A 85 8.13 -14.36 19.57
C THR A 85 7.13 -14.77 18.50
N LYS A 86 5.84 -14.78 18.84
CA LYS A 86 4.77 -15.12 17.91
C LYS A 86 4.66 -14.11 16.80
N ILE A 87 4.72 -14.56 15.56
CA ILE A 87 4.56 -13.73 14.36
C ILE A 87 3.25 -14.07 13.66
N CYS A 88 2.53 -13.04 13.22
CA CYS A 88 1.36 -13.17 12.35
C CYS A 88 1.60 -12.34 11.08
N VAL A 89 1.14 -12.84 9.94
CA VAL A 89 1.26 -12.12 8.67
C VAL A 89 -0.10 -11.97 8.01
N GLU A 90 -0.36 -10.83 7.39
CA GLU A 90 -1.55 -10.57 6.58
C GLU A 90 -1.18 -9.64 5.42
N ASN A 91 -2.02 -9.58 4.39
CA ASN A 91 -1.93 -8.53 3.38
C ASN A 91 -2.10 -7.15 4.05
N ASP A 92 -1.36 -6.15 3.57
CA ASP A 92 -1.33 -4.80 4.18
C ASP A 92 -2.68 -4.08 4.13
N ALA A 93 -3.44 -4.20 3.03
CA ALA A 93 -4.78 -3.61 2.90
C ALA A 93 -5.81 -4.36 3.76
N ASN A 94 -5.72 -5.69 3.86
CA ASN A 94 -6.52 -6.48 4.78
C ASN A 94 -6.23 -6.10 6.24
N ALA A 95 -4.96 -5.93 6.60
CA ALA A 95 -4.55 -5.50 7.94
C ALA A 95 -5.09 -4.10 8.26
N ALA A 96 -5.06 -3.17 7.29
CA ALA A 96 -5.66 -1.85 7.43
C ALA A 96 -7.18 -1.92 7.63
N ALA A 97 -7.88 -2.74 6.81
CA ALA A 97 -9.33 -2.96 6.97
C ALA A 97 -9.69 -3.53 8.35
N LEU A 98 -8.89 -4.47 8.86
CA LEU A 98 -9.07 -5.04 10.18
C LEU A 98 -8.85 -3.97 11.27
N GLY A 99 -7.84 -3.12 11.11
CA GLY A 99 -7.58 -1.99 12.01
C GLY A 99 -8.75 -1.03 12.10
N GLU A 100 -9.32 -0.63 10.96
CA GLU A 100 -10.52 0.21 10.88
C GLU A 100 -11.76 -0.48 11.48
N TYR A 101 -11.90 -1.77 11.29
CA TYR A 101 -12.98 -2.56 11.89
C TYR A 101 -12.89 -2.67 13.42
N LEU A 102 -11.70 -2.89 13.95
CA LEU A 102 -11.50 -3.10 15.40
C LEU A 102 -11.48 -1.78 16.18
N ALA A 103 -10.87 -0.73 15.63
CA ALA A 103 -10.56 0.50 16.38
C ALA A 103 -10.86 1.80 15.62
N GLY A 104 -11.21 1.75 14.33
CA GLY A 104 -11.41 2.90 13.47
C GLY A 104 -12.86 3.14 13.06
N SER A 105 -13.03 3.64 11.82
CA SER A 105 -14.31 4.11 11.28
C SER A 105 -15.35 3.01 11.04
N ALA A 106 -14.90 1.75 10.87
CA ALA A 106 -15.77 0.59 10.65
C ALA A 106 -16.15 -0.14 11.95
N LYS A 107 -15.80 0.40 13.12
CA LYS A 107 -16.12 -0.20 14.42
C LYS A 107 -17.62 -0.36 14.62
N GLY A 108 -18.04 -1.61 14.94
CA GLY A 108 -19.44 -1.97 15.14
C GLY A 108 -20.19 -2.36 13.86
N ALA A 109 -19.58 -2.22 12.70
CA ALA A 109 -20.15 -2.74 11.46
C ALA A 109 -20.07 -4.28 11.42
N LYS A 110 -21.09 -4.93 10.86
CA LYS A 110 -21.06 -6.40 10.63
C LYS A 110 -20.23 -6.74 9.40
N ASN A 111 -20.34 -5.89 8.39
CA ASN A 111 -19.62 -6.00 7.12
C ASN A 111 -19.01 -4.65 6.77
N ALA A 112 -17.83 -4.64 6.19
CA ALA A 112 -17.14 -3.43 5.77
C ALA A 112 -16.27 -3.69 4.54
N ILE A 113 -16.08 -2.67 3.74
CA ILE A 113 -15.08 -2.63 2.67
C ILE A 113 -14.18 -1.42 2.97
N ALA A 114 -12.89 -1.66 3.09
CA ALA A 114 -11.88 -0.60 3.18
C ALA A 114 -11.14 -0.53 1.85
N ILE A 115 -10.93 0.69 1.37
CA ILE A 115 -10.17 0.97 0.14
C ILE A 115 -9.00 1.86 0.54
N THR A 116 -7.78 1.44 0.21
CA THR A 116 -6.58 2.23 0.43
C THR A 116 -6.14 2.86 -0.89
N LEU A 117 -6.10 4.19 -0.93
CA LEU A 117 -5.63 4.96 -2.08
C LEU A 117 -4.20 5.44 -1.80
N GLY A 118 -3.26 4.89 -2.54
CA GLY A 118 -1.84 5.18 -2.43
C GLY A 118 -1.16 5.07 -3.78
N THR A 119 0.07 4.60 -3.83
CA THR A 119 0.80 4.28 -5.08
C THR A 119 -0.07 3.42 -6.00
N GLY A 120 -0.74 2.40 -5.42
CA GLY A 120 -1.78 1.60 -6.05
C GLY A 120 -3.13 1.75 -5.33
N ILE A 121 -4.05 0.84 -5.60
CA ILE A 121 -5.33 0.70 -4.88
C ILE A 121 -5.38 -0.66 -4.21
N GLY A 122 -5.32 -0.66 -2.89
CA GLY A 122 -5.56 -1.85 -2.09
C GLY A 122 -7.02 -1.95 -1.63
N GLY A 123 -7.46 -3.16 -1.33
CA GLY A 123 -8.78 -3.44 -0.78
C GLY A 123 -8.72 -4.41 0.39
N GLY A 124 -9.61 -4.21 1.35
CA GLY A 124 -9.85 -5.18 2.42
C GLY A 124 -11.35 -5.34 2.64
N ILE A 125 -11.81 -6.56 2.73
CA ILE A 125 -13.23 -6.90 2.88
C ILE A 125 -13.44 -7.62 4.20
N ILE A 126 -14.36 -7.14 5.00
CA ILE A 126 -14.83 -7.76 6.24
C ILE A 126 -16.24 -8.28 6.02
N ILE A 127 -16.45 -9.57 6.27
CA ILE A 127 -17.77 -10.21 6.19
C ILE A 127 -18.03 -10.93 7.52
N ASN A 128 -19.15 -10.59 8.19
CA ASN A 128 -19.49 -11.14 9.49
C ASN A 128 -18.34 -11.02 10.53
N GLY A 129 -17.65 -9.88 10.52
CA GLY A 129 -16.55 -9.59 11.45
C GLY A 129 -15.23 -10.31 11.14
N LYS A 130 -15.07 -10.92 9.96
CA LYS A 130 -13.87 -11.64 9.56
C LYS A 130 -13.35 -11.12 8.22
N ILE A 131 -12.03 -11.07 8.06
CA ILE A 131 -11.38 -10.79 6.77
C ILE A 131 -11.81 -11.83 5.74
N TYR A 132 -12.21 -11.35 4.58
CA TYR A 132 -12.50 -12.18 3.41
C TYR A 132 -11.29 -12.17 2.46
N SER A 133 -10.48 -13.20 2.53
CA SER A 133 -9.28 -13.35 1.69
C SER A 133 -9.54 -14.14 0.39
N GLY A 134 -10.75 -14.71 0.20
CA GLY A 134 -11.04 -15.60 -0.93
C GLY A 134 -10.37 -16.96 -0.80
N SER A 135 -10.51 -17.79 -1.84
CA SER A 135 -9.98 -19.16 -1.85
C SER A 135 -8.46 -19.22 -2.10
N ASN A 136 -7.90 -18.20 -2.73
CA ASN A 136 -6.50 -18.10 -3.12
C ASN A 136 -5.80 -16.85 -2.52
N TYR A 137 -6.35 -16.32 -1.44
CA TYR A 137 -5.83 -15.16 -0.70
C TYR A 137 -5.74 -13.84 -1.50
N ALA A 138 -6.45 -13.76 -2.64
CA ALA A 138 -6.56 -12.56 -3.48
C ALA A 138 -7.99 -12.02 -3.57
N GLY A 139 -8.85 -12.34 -2.59
CA GLY A 139 -10.29 -12.03 -2.64
C GLY A 139 -10.65 -10.55 -2.56
N ALA A 140 -9.74 -9.69 -2.09
CA ALA A 140 -9.97 -8.26 -1.91
C ALA A 140 -9.04 -7.39 -2.79
N GLU A 141 -8.52 -7.92 -3.89
CA GLU A 141 -7.71 -7.19 -4.87
C GLU A 141 -8.57 -6.23 -5.72
N LEU A 142 -9.26 -5.28 -5.03
CA LEU A 142 -10.27 -4.40 -5.64
C LEU A 142 -9.68 -3.47 -6.69
N GLY A 143 -8.43 -3.01 -6.51
CA GLY A 143 -7.73 -2.16 -7.47
C GLY A 143 -7.53 -2.83 -8.83
N HIS A 144 -7.59 -4.16 -8.87
CA HIS A 144 -7.42 -4.93 -10.10
C HIS A 144 -8.74 -5.35 -10.77
N MET A 145 -9.88 -4.85 -10.30
CA MET A 145 -11.13 -4.97 -11.06
C MET A 145 -11.02 -4.19 -12.37
N VAL A 146 -11.41 -4.83 -13.48
CA VAL A 146 -11.44 -4.18 -14.80
C VAL A 146 -12.68 -3.30 -14.87
N ILE A 147 -12.48 -1.98 -14.92
CA ILE A 147 -13.54 -0.98 -15.06
C ILE A 147 -13.67 -0.45 -16.49
N VAL A 148 -12.61 -0.61 -17.31
CA VAL A 148 -12.59 -0.22 -18.72
C VAL A 148 -12.05 -1.37 -19.55
N LYS A 149 -12.89 -1.98 -20.37
CA LYS A 149 -12.48 -3.06 -21.29
C LYS A 149 -11.40 -2.54 -22.25
N ASP A 150 -10.30 -3.29 -22.37
CA ASP A 150 -9.15 -2.96 -23.23
C ASP A 150 -8.53 -1.57 -22.95
N GLY A 151 -8.71 -1.05 -21.72
CA GLY A 151 -8.24 0.26 -21.28
C GLY A 151 -6.74 0.34 -20.97
N LYS A 152 -6.37 1.26 -20.06
CA LYS A 152 -4.95 1.50 -19.66
C LYS A 152 -4.27 0.23 -19.18
N GLU A 153 -2.99 0.07 -19.50
CA GLU A 153 -2.17 -1.04 -18.99
C GLU A 153 -2.01 -0.93 -17.47
N CYS A 154 -2.06 -2.07 -16.79
CA CYS A 154 -1.84 -2.19 -15.36
C CYS A 154 -0.57 -2.99 -15.09
N ALA A 155 0.13 -2.66 -14.01
CA ALA A 155 1.34 -3.37 -13.57
C ALA A 155 1.10 -4.88 -13.30
N CYS A 156 -0.16 -5.30 -13.08
CA CYS A 156 -0.53 -6.71 -12.94
C CYS A 156 -0.55 -7.49 -14.28
N GLY A 157 -0.20 -6.87 -15.40
CA GLY A 157 -0.18 -7.47 -16.74
C GLY A 157 -1.53 -7.45 -17.47
N ARG A 158 -2.61 -6.97 -16.83
CA ARG A 158 -3.94 -6.80 -17.45
C ARG A 158 -4.15 -5.36 -17.92
N LYS A 159 -5.27 -5.13 -18.61
CA LYS A 159 -5.70 -3.79 -19.03
C LYS A 159 -7.01 -3.40 -18.36
N GLY A 160 -7.18 -2.09 -18.12
CA GLY A 160 -8.42 -1.52 -17.67
C GLY A 160 -8.70 -1.65 -16.17
N CYS A 161 -7.72 -2.05 -15.35
CA CYS A 161 -7.85 -2.13 -13.90
C CYS A 161 -8.14 -0.76 -13.29
N TRP A 162 -8.99 -0.71 -12.28
CA TRP A 162 -9.33 0.52 -11.55
C TRP A 162 -8.09 1.27 -11.05
N GLU A 163 -7.10 0.57 -10.54
CA GLU A 163 -5.83 1.13 -10.08
C GLU A 163 -5.12 1.97 -11.15
N ALA A 164 -5.15 1.56 -12.41
CA ALA A 164 -4.51 2.29 -13.51
C ALA A 164 -5.13 3.68 -13.76
N TYR A 165 -6.35 3.93 -13.24
CA TYR A 165 -7.08 5.19 -13.39
C TYR A 165 -7.07 6.01 -12.11
N ALA A 166 -7.40 5.41 -10.97
CA ALA A 166 -7.74 6.10 -9.74
C ALA A 166 -6.71 5.95 -8.61
N SER A 167 -5.51 5.43 -8.86
CA SER A 167 -4.39 5.46 -7.91
C SER A 167 -3.60 6.77 -7.99
N ALA A 168 -2.76 7.06 -6.98
CA ALA A 168 -1.83 8.18 -7.05
C ALA A 168 -0.90 8.08 -8.28
N THR A 169 -0.46 6.88 -8.64
CA THR A 169 0.30 6.62 -9.88
C THR A 169 -0.53 6.95 -11.13
N GLY A 170 -1.83 6.58 -11.13
CA GLY A 170 -2.76 6.93 -12.20
C GLY A 170 -2.87 8.45 -12.38
N LEU A 171 -3.04 9.19 -11.27
CA LEU A 171 -3.09 10.64 -11.28
C LEU A 171 -1.78 11.28 -11.78
N ILE A 172 -0.64 10.81 -11.30
CA ILE A 172 0.69 11.28 -11.75
C ILE A 172 0.84 11.07 -13.26
N ASN A 173 0.47 9.90 -13.77
CA ASN A 173 0.57 9.61 -15.20
C ASN A 173 -0.38 10.47 -16.02
N LEU A 174 -1.61 10.70 -15.56
CA LEU A 174 -2.57 11.59 -16.20
C LEU A 174 -2.04 13.03 -16.22
N THR A 175 -1.50 13.51 -15.11
CA THR A 175 -0.87 14.84 -15.00
C THR A 175 0.30 14.98 -15.98
N LYS A 176 1.18 13.99 -16.08
CA LYS A 176 2.29 13.98 -17.03
C LYS A 176 1.81 14.00 -18.48
N GLN A 177 0.76 13.22 -18.79
CA GLN A 177 0.17 13.21 -20.14
C GLN A 177 -0.40 14.58 -20.52
N GLU A 178 -1.05 15.28 -19.60
CA GLU A 178 -1.60 16.60 -19.84
C GLU A 178 -0.50 17.65 -20.05
N ILE A 179 0.54 17.65 -19.20
CA ILE A 179 1.72 18.51 -19.37
C ILE A 179 2.35 18.33 -20.76
N LEU A 180 2.41 17.10 -21.27
CA LEU A 180 2.99 16.83 -22.60
C LEU A 180 2.10 17.28 -23.78
N LYS A 181 0.80 17.50 -23.57
CA LYS A 181 -0.11 18.06 -24.60
C LYS A 181 0.00 19.57 -24.70
N GLU A 182 0.37 20.25 -23.62
CA GLU A 182 0.49 21.70 -23.57
C GLU A 182 1.74 22.19 -24.32
N ASN A 183 1.71 23.44 -24.79
CA ASN A 183 2.93 24.14 -25.17
C ASN A 183 3.81 24.31 -23.92
N PHE A 184 4.94 23.69 -23.89
CA PHE A 184 5.83 23.47 -22.77
C PHE A 184 6.12 24.71 -21.89
N ASP A 185 6.09 25.93 -22.49
CA ASP A 185 6.51 27.16 -21.82
C ASP A 185 5.49 27.76 -20.84
N PHE A 186 4.24 27.27 -20.79
CA PHE A 186 3.16 27.90 -20.05
C PHE A 186 2.50 27.04 -18.98
N SER A 187 2.79 25.74 -18.89
CA SER A 187 2.18 24.86 -17.88
C SER A 187 2.61 25.24 -16.46
N TYR A 188 1.64 25.64 -15.62
CA TYR A 188 1.90 25.82 -14.18
C TYR A 188 2.33 24.52 -13.52
N MET A 189 1.73 23.39 -13.91
CA MET A 189 2.07 22.06 -13.39
C MET A 189 3.55 21.74 -13.59
N LEU A 190 4.11 22.01 -14.79
CA LEU A 190 5.53 21.78 -15.07
C LEU A 190 6.43 22.76 -14.32
N LYS A 191 6.05 24.05 -14.25
CA LYS A 191 6.80 25.06 -13.49
C LYS A 191 6.90 24.73 -12.01
N SER A 192 5.83 24.22 -11.40
CA SER A 192 5.83 23.81 -9.99
C SER A 192 6.74 22.60 -9.70
N CYS A 193 7.19 21.90 -10.75
CA CYS A 193 8.16 20.80 -10.69
C CYS A 193 9.55 21.20 -11.18
N ASP A 194 9.90 22.49 -11.17
CA ASP A 194 11.18 23.05 -11.66
C ASP A 194 11.49 22.67 -13.12
N GLY A 195 10.48 22.49 -13.95
CA GLY A 195 10.61 22.05 -15.34
C GLY A 195 10.94 20.58 -15.54
N ASP A 196 10.97 19.77 -14.47
CA ASP A 196 11.29 18.35 -14.53
C ASP A 196 10.01 17.50 -14.35
N ILE A 197 9.53 16.88 -15.43
CA ILE A 197 8.35 16.01 -15.44
C ILE A 197 8.48 14.81 -14.50
N ASN A 198 9.71 14.42 -14.11
CA ASN A 198 9.92 13.32 -13.17
C ASN A 198 9.64 13.71 -11.72
N LYS A 199 9.57 15.02 -11.44
CA LYS A 199 9.20 15.55 -10.12
C LYS A 199 7.68 15.70 -9.94
N VAL A 200 6.87 15.37 -10.94
CA VAL A 200 5.40 15.36 -10.81
C VAL A 200 4.98 14.38 -9.73
N THR A 201 4.16 14.85 -8.81
CA THR A 201 3.61 14.09 -7.67
C THR A 201 2.09 14.06 -7.72
N GLY A 202 1.44 13.28 -6.86
CA GLY A 202 -0.02 13.28 -6.73
C GLY A 202 -0.62 14.62 -6.27
N LYS A 203 0.19 15.56 -5.77
CA LYS A 203 -0.27 16.91 -5.40
C LYS A 203 -0.21 17.90 -6.55
N THR A 204 0.64 17.66 -7.55
CA THR A 204 0.96 18.64 -8.59
C THR A 204 -0.29 19.22 -9.30
N ALA A 205 -1.21 18.35 -9.72
CA ALA A 205 -2.45 18.82 -10.35
C ALA A 205 -3.38 19.58 -9.38
N PHE A 206 -3.51 19.10 -8.13
CA PHE A 206 -4.33 19.79 -7.13
C PHE A 206 -3.79 21.17 -6.79
N ASP A 207 -2.48 21.30 -6.57
CA ASP A 207 -1.84 22.59 -6.26
C ASP A 207 -1.98 23.56 -7.45
N ALA A 208 -1.88 23.05 -8.69
CA ALA A 208 -2.08 23.84 -9.89
C ALA A 208 -3.53 24.33 -10.07
N VAL A 209 -4.53 23.50 -9.76
CA VAL A 209 -5.94 23.94 -9.74
C VAL A 209 -6.15 25.06 -8.73
N LEU A 210 -5.57 24.97 -7.55
CA LEU A 210 -5.64 26.03 -6.54
C LEU A 210 -4.99 27.35 -7.01
N ALA A 211 -4.00 27.24 -7.92
CA ALA A 211 -3.35 28.39 -8.54
C ALA A 211 -4.09 28.91 -9.79
N GLY A 212 -5.25 28.32 -10.17
CA GLY A 212 -6.08 28.74 -11.29
C GLY A 212 -5.71 28.15 -12.64
N ASP A 213 -4.93 27.07 -12.69
CA ASP A 213 -4.57 26.38 -13.92
C ASP A 213 -5.77 25.58 -14.49
N ALA A 214 -6.25 25.97 -15.67
CA ALA A 214 -7.41 25.35 -16.31
C ALA A 214 -7.12 23.93 -16.80
N ASN A 215 -5.88 23.65 -17.24
CA ASN A 215 -5.50 22.33 -17.72
C ASN A 215 -5.35 21.35 -16.56
N ALA A 216 -4.83 21.80 -15.41
CA ALA A 216 -4.83 21.02 -14.18
C ALA A 216 -6.26 20.67 -13.73
N LYS A 217 -7.24 21.58 -13.94
CA LYS A 217 -8.65 21.28 -13.67
C LYS A 217 -9.15 20.12 -14.53
N THR A 218 -8.79 20.08 -15.81
CA THR A 218 -9.15 18.96 -16.71
C THR A 218 -8.61 17.62 -16.18
N VAL A 219 -7.36 17.60 -15.65
CA VAL A 219 -6.77 16.42 -15.02
C VAL A 219 -7.60 15.95 -13.82
N ILE A 220 -8.00 16.87 -12.94
CA ILE A 220 -8.76 16.52 -11.74
C ILE A 220 -10.19 16.09 -12.07
N ASP A 221 -10.82 16.71 -13.08
CA ASP A 221 -12.18 16.36 -13.53
C ASP A 221 -12.21 14.95 -14.19
N GLU A 222 -11.11 14.51 -14.83
CA GLU A 222 -10.97 13.15 -15.40
C GLU A 222 -10.66 12.10 -14.32
N TYR A 223 -9.90 12.47 -13.28
CA TYR A 223 -9.47 11.57 -12.19
C TYR A 223 -10.60 11.27 -11.21
#